data_8954609cb206d650ce11d231a682ab6b
#
_entry.id   8954609cb206d650ce11d231a682ab6b
#
_cell.length_a   1.000
_cell.length_b   1.000
_cell.length_c   1.000
_cell.angle_alpha   90.00
_cell.angle_beta   90.00
_cell.angle_gamma   90.00
#
_symmetry.space_group_name_H-M   'P 1'
#
loop_
_entity.id
_entity.type
_entity.pdbx_description
1 polymer ?
#
loop_
_entity_poly.entity_id
_entity_poly.type
_entity_poly.pdbx_seq_one_letter_code
_entity_poly.pdbx_strand_id
1 'polypeptide(L)'
;RELAKSTIAMMLEMGLMLTGRKHYLLMVSATQDAAIRLLAPYRANLEANQRIRQFYGEQPSLDKWEEGHFVTKKGLTFLAVGFGNAPRGTRNEAVRPDIIDIDDYDTDKDCRNPVTLDKKTEFIERAVIPTRSVSKPTLILAKGNLIAKDTVIGRLGKKADKHTIVNIVDKDGNSSWPQKNTPEHIERVKATISTGAFQAEYMNNPIQEGKIFKNLPLGKMPPLRSFKFLVCYGDPST
;
A
#
# COMPACT_ATOMS: atom_id res chain seq x y z
N ARG A 1 -8.17 -6.98 -1.34
CA ARG A 1 -7.07 -7.62 -2.10
C ARG A 1 -7.47 -7.87 -3.56
N GLU A 2 -6.50 -8.13 -4.43
CA GLU A 2 -6.68 -8.54 -5.83
C GLU A 2 -7.54 -7.61 -6.73
N LEU A 3 -7.58 -6.33 -6.43
CA LEU A 3 -8.25 -5.31 -7.26
C LEU A 3 -7.30 -4.68 -8.30
N ALA A 4 -6.24 -5.40 -8.68
CA ALA A 4 -5.23 -5.00 -9.67
C ALA A 4 -4.56 -3.63 -9.43
N LYS A 5 -4.56 -3.12 -8.20
CA LYS A 5 -3.98 -1.79 -7.85
C LYS A 5 -2.55 -1.62 -8.36
N SER A 6 -1.66 -2.56 -8.01
CA SER A 6 -0.24 -2.52 -8.40
C SER A 6 -0.06 -2.69 -9.91
N THR A 7 -0.88 -3.52 -10.57
CA THR A 7 -0.83 -3.71 -12.03
C THR A 7 -1.25 -2.44 -12.78
N ILE A 8 -2.33 -1.79 -12.34
CA ILE A 8 -2.82 -0.54 -12.96
C ILE A 8 -1.80 0.57 -12.76
N ALA A 9 -1.22 0.69 -11.56
CA ALA A 9 -0.16 1.66 -11.27
C ALA A 9 1.07 1.41 -12.16
N MET A 10 1.54 0.16 -12.26
CA MET A 10 2.64 -0.21 -13.16
C MET A 10 2.38 0.21 -14.61
N MET A 11 1.18 -0.07 -15.13
CA MET A 11 0.83 0.31 -16.51
C MET A 11 0.84 1.82 -16.71
N LEU A 12 0.29 2.58 -15.76
CA LEU A 12 0.31 4.05 -15.78
C LEU A 12 1.75 4.59 -15.75
N GLU A 13 2.55 4.12 -14.81
CA GLU A 13 3.93 4.57 -14.60
C GLU A 13 4.82 4.23 -15.78
N MET A 14 4.75 2.99 -16.28
CA MET A 14 5.46 2.59 -17.50
C MET A 14 5.03 3.45 -18.70
N GLY A 15 3.74 3.72 -18.86
CA GLY A 15 3.24 4.60 -19.92
C GLY A 15 3.79 6.02 -19.81
N LEU A 16 3.83 6.61 -18.60
CA LEU A 16 4.39 7.93 -18.36
C LEU A 16 5.90 7.98 -18.61
N MET A 17 6.62 6.93 -18.23
CA MET A 17 8.08 6.86 -18.41
C MET A 17 8.45 6.60 -19.87
N LEU A 18 7.87 5.64 -20.54
CA LEU A 18 8.15 5.32 -21.95
C LEU A 18 7.80 6.47 -22.90
N THR A 19 6.79 7.28 -22.56
CA THR A 19 6.41 8.49 -23.32
C THR A 19 7.26 9.72 -22.96
N GLY A 20 8.25 9.60 -22.08
CA GLY A 20 9.14 10.70 -21.68
C GLY A 20 8.50 11.77 -20.80
N ARG A 21 7.30 11.50 -20.23
CA ARG A 21 6.65 12.42 -19.29
C ARG A 21 7.24 12.32 -17.87
N LYS A 22 7.78 11.17 -17.53
CA LYS A 22 8.45 10.86 -16.26
C LYS A 22 9.74 10.10 -16.55
N HIS A 23 10.71 10.19 -15.61
CA HIS A 23 12.06 9.69 -15.87
C HIS A 23 12.63 8.83 -14.75
N TYR A 24 12.13 8.97 -13.52
CA TYR A 24 12.70 8.28 -12.37
C TYR A 24 11.60 7.78 -11.42
N LEU A 25 11.44 6.46 -11.39
CA LEU A 25 10.56 5.76 -10.46
C LEU A 25 11.35 5.31 -9.22
N LEU A 26 10.93 5.80 -8.06
CA LEU A 26 11.35 5.32 -6.75
C LEU A 26 10.25 4.40 -6.18
N MET A 27 10.50 3.09 -6.16
CA MET A 27 9.60 2.08 -5.60
C MET A 27 9.92 1.88 -4.12
N VAL A 28 8.95 2.07 -3.24
CA VAL A 28 9.12 1.97 -1.79
C VAL A 28 8.21 0.89 -1.21
N SER A 29 8.75 0.01 -0.37
CA SER A 29 7.98 -1.04 0.29
C SER A 29 8.46 -1.31 1.72
N ALA A 30 7.79 -2.23 2.43
CA ALA A 30 8.11 -2.59 3.82
C ALA A 30 9.54 -3.09 4.00
N THR A 31 10.09 -3.78 3.03
CA THR A 31 11.48 -4.28 3.03
C THR A 31 12.14 -4.07 1.67
N GLN A 32 13.48 -4.12 1.64
CA GLN A 32 14.24 -4.01 0.39
C GLN A 32 13.85 -5.11 -0.61
N ASP A 33 13.76 -6.35 -0.16
CA ASP A 33 13.38 -7.48 -1.01
C ASP A 33 11.94 -7.35 -1.54
N ALA A 34 11.03 -6.79 -0.74
CA ALA A 34 9.67 -6.52 -1.20
C ALA A 34 9.65 -5.45 -2.30
N ALA A 35 10.40 -4.37 -2.15
CA ALA A 35 10.54 -3.33 -3.16
C ALA A 35 11.17 -3.86 -4.47
N ILE A 36 12.18 -4.73 -4.37
CA ILE A 36 12.81 -5.40 -5.54
C ILE A 36 11.78 -6.28 -6.25
N ARG A 37 11.01 -7.08 -5.51
CA ARG A 37 9.94 -7.91 -6.12
C ARG A 37 8.87 -7.09 -6.82
N LEU A 38 8.55 -5.91 -6.31
CA LEU A 38 7.59 -5.00 -6.96
C LEU A 38 8.16 -4.38 -8.26
N LEU A 39 9.47 -4.20 -8.37
CA LEU A 39 10.13 -3.75 -9.61
C LEU A 39 10.32 -4.88 -10.64
N ALA A 40 10.32 -6.14 -10.25
CA ALA A 40 10.56 -7.25 -11.16
C ALA A 40 9.64 -7.28 -12.39
N PRO A 41 8.31 -7.00 -12.30
CA PRO A 41 7.44 -6.93 -13.46
C PRO A 41 7.79 -5.79 -14.44
N TYR A 42 8.29 -4.65 -13.94
CA TYR A 42 8.76 -3.55 -14.79
C TYR A 42 9.95 -3.98 -15.61
N ARG A 43 10.96 -4.56 -14.95
CA ARG A 43 12.16 -5.08 -15.59
C ARG A 43 11.81 -6.13 -16.65
N ALA A 44 10.98 -7.11 -16.30
CA ALA A 44 10.55 -8.16 -17.21
C ALA A 44 9.86 -7.60 -18.47
N ASN A 45 8.99 -6.61 -18.33
CA ASN A 45 8.37 -5.95 -19.47
C ASN A 45 9.37 -5.19 -20.34
N LEU A 46 10.32 -4.47 -19.75
CA LEU A 46 11.36 -3.74 -20.48
C LEU A 46 12.32 -4.68 -21.23
N GLU A 47 12.56 -5.90 -20.69
CA GLU A 47 13.39 -6.91 -21.31
C GLU A 47 12.68 -7.69 -22.43
N ALA A 48 11.46 -8.15 -22.19
CA ALA A 48 10.83 -9.18 -23.00
C ALA A 48 9.60 -8.73 -23.79
N ASN A 49 9.00 -7.57 -23.49
CA ASN A 49 7.78 -7.14 -24.15
C ASN A 49 8.06 -6.65 -25.57
N GLN A 50 7.67 -7.45 -26.56
CA GLN A 50 7.90 -7.15 -27.97
C GLN A 50 7.29 -5.82 -28.44
N ARG A 51 6.12 -5.42 -27.91
CA ARG A 51 5.48 -4.14 -28.25
C ARG A 51 6.31 -2.96 -27.71
N ILE A 52 6.81 -3.05 -26.49
CA ILE A 52 7.71 -2.02 -25.94
C ILE A 52 8.96 -1.92 -26.83
N ARG A 53 9.56 -3.04 -27.18
CA ARG A 53 10.74 -3.07 -28.06
C ARG A 53 10.45 -2.48 -29.44
N GLN A 54 9.30 -2.80 -30.03
CA GLN A 54 8.90 -2.31 -31.35
C GLN A 54 8.68 -0.79 -31.39
N PHE A 55 7.99 -0.22 -30.38
CA PHE A 55 7.59 1.19 -30.37
C PHE A 55 8.61 2.10 -29.69
N TYR A 56 9.35 1.60 -28.71
CA TYR A 56 10.26 2.38 -27.87
C TYR A 56 11.72 1.95 -28.02
N GLY A 57 12.02 0.87 -28.74
CA GLY A 57 13.35 0.31 -28.92
C GLY A 57 13.76 -0.59 -27.75
N GLU A 58 14.99 -1.09 -27.82
CA GLU A 58 15.60 -1.88 -26.76
C GLU A 58 15.86 -1.01 -25.53
N GLN A 59 15.43 -1.51 -24.37
CA GLN A 59 15.47 -0.77 -23.12
C GLN A 59 16.69 -1.10 -22.24
N PRO A 60 17.15 -2.39 -22.11
CA PRO A 60 18.24 -2.73 -21.22
C PRO A 60 19.54 -1.96 -21.55
N SER A 61 20.13 -1.31 -20.54
CA SER A 61 21.46 -0.70 -20.61
C SER A 61 22.53 -1.72 -20.23
N LEU A 62 23.74 -1.55 -20.76
CA LEU A 62 24.91 -2.36 -20.39
C LEU A 62 25.53 -1.92 -19.05
N ASP A 63 25.30 -0.66 -18.66
CA ASP A 63 26.01 -0.06 -17.52
C ASP A 63 25.35 -0.36 -16.18
N LYS A 64 24.01 -0.40 -16.10
CA LYS A 64 23.27 -0.57 -14.85
C LYS A 64 21.95 -1.28 -15.06
N TRP A 65 21.95 -2.58 -14.80
CA TRP A 65 20.78 -3.44 -14.98
C TRP A 65 20.65 -4.46 -13.86
N GLU A 66 20.65 -3.98 -12.58
CA GLU A 66 20.52 -4.79 -11.39
C GLU A 66 19.05 -4.95 -11.00
N GLU A 67 18.70 -5.96 -10.19
CA GLU A 67 17.31 -6.26 -9.82
C GLU A 67 16.61 -5.13 -9.09
N GLY A 68 17.31 -4.46 -8.18
CA GLY A 68 16.79 -3.35 -7.37
C GLY A 68 17.13 -1.96 -7.90
N HIS A 69 17.98 -1.87 -8.93
CA HIS A 69 18.36 -0.60 -9.54
C HIS A 69 18.75 -0.81 -10.99
N PHE A 70 17.97 -0.29 -11.90
CA PHE A 70 18.29 -0.35 -13.32
C PHE A 70 17.97 0.96 -14.05
N VAL A 71 18.71 1.19 -15.10
CA VAL A 71 18.58 2.38 -15.95
C VAL A 71 18.45 1.91 -17.40
N THR A 72 17.49 2.46 -18.14
CA THR A 72 17.32 2.11 -19.55
C THR A 72 18.34 2.85 -20.41
N LYS A 73 18.52 2.41 -21.66
CA LYS A 73 19.35 3.13 -22.67
C LYS A 73 18.96 4.61 -22.85
N LYS A 74 17.70 4.96 -22.56
CA LYS A 74 17.19 6.32 -22.61
C LYS A 74 17.29 7.09 -21.29
N GLY A 75 17.94 6.52 -20.27
CA GLY A 75 18.14 7.15 -18.97
C GLY A 75 16.93 7.06 -18.02
N LEU A 76 15.90 6.24 -18.34
CA LEU A 76 14.81 6.00 -17.40
C LEU A 76 15.33 5.18 -16.23
N THR A 77 15.15 5.68 -15.02
CA THR A 77 15.74 5.11 -13.80
C THR A 77 14.65 4.45 -12.96
N PHE A 78 14.95 3.27 -12.43
CA PHE A 78 14.10 2.51 -11.52
C PHE A 78 14.92 2.09 -10.30
N LEU A 79 14.46 2.48 -9.10
CA LEU A 79 15.16 2.20 -7.85
C LEU A 79 14.19 1.64 -6.82
N ALA A 80 14.54 0.50 -6.22
CA ALA A 80 13.84 -0.10 -5.09
C ALA A 80 14.42 0.37 -3.76
N VAL A 81 13.56 0.72 -2.81
CA VAL A 81 13.94 1.16 -1.47
C VAL A 81 13.03 0.51 -0.43
N GLY A 82 13.62 -0.21 0.51
CA GLY A 82 12.94 -0.73 1.69
C GLY A 82 12.99 0.26 2.86
N PHE A 83 12.09 0.07 3.83
CA PHE A 83 12.16 0.82 5.08
C PHE A 83 13.53 0.68 5.75
N GLY A 84 14.09 1.80 6.20
CA GLY A 84 15.41 1.87 6.82
C GLY A 84 16.57 2.14 5.85
N ASN A 85 16.39 1.89 4.55
CA ASN A 85 17.39 2.17 3.52
C ASN A 85 17.13 3.55 2.93
N ALA A 86 17.61 4.61 3.59
CA ALA A 86 17.35 5.96 3.14
C ALA A 86 17.93 6.21 1.73
N PRO A 87 17.13 6.66 0.75
CA PRO A 87 17.60 6.93 -0.62
C PRO A 87 18.41 8.22 -0.71
N ARG A 88 18.99 8.68 0.41
CA ARG A 88 19.81 9.88 0.45
C ARG A 88 21.11 9.65 -0.30
N GLY A 89 21.40 10.51 -1.27
CA GLY A 89 22.64 10.44 -2.06
C GLY A 89 22.57 9.55 -3.30
N THR A 90 21.45 8.89 -3.57
CA THR A 90 21.24 8.17 -4.84
C THR A 90 20.94 9.15 -5.98
N ARG A 91 21.89 10.08 -6.22
CA ARG A 91 21.89 10.86 -7.46
C ARG A 91 22.36 9.94 -8.57
N ASN A 92 21.44 9.55 -9.44
CA ASN A 92 21.85 9.12 -10.75
C ASN A 92 21.93 10.39 -11.59
N GLU A 93 23.12 10.90 -11.77
CA GLU A 93 23.43 12.08 -12.60
C GLU A 93 22.52 13.27 -12.31
N ALA A 94 22.13 14.11 -11.98
CA ALA A 94 21.26 15.28 -11.85
C ALA A 94 19.74 14.98 -11.84
N VAL A 95 19.31 13.72 -12.03
CA VAL A 95 17.88 13.37 -12.07
C VAL A 95 17.39 12.94 -10.69
N ARG A 96 16.32 13.58 -10.21
CA ARG A 96 15.63 13.23 -8.97
C ARG A 96 14.33 12.47 -9.27
N PRO A 97 13.85 11.63 -8.34
CA PRO A 97 12.57 10.94 -8.50
C PRO A 97 11.43 11.91 -8.86
N ASP A 98 10.74 11.60 -9.94
CA ASP A 98 9.51 12.29 -10.38
C ASP A 98 8.28 11.37 -10.36
N ILE A 99 8.49 10.07 -10.00
CA ILE A 99 7.48 9.16 -9.50
C ILE A 99 7.98 8.56 -8.19
N ILE A 100 7.17 8.58 -7.15
CA ILE A 100 7.38 7.84 -5.90
C ILE A 100 6.18 6.91 -5.73
N ASP A 101 6.42 5.61 -5.79
CA ASP A 101 5.39 4.60 -5.61
C ASP A 101 5.62 3.84 -4.29
N ILE A 102 4.68 3.96 -3.36
CA ILE A 102 4.70 3.33 -2.05
C ILE A 102 3.67 2.19 -2.09
N ASP A 103 4.13 0.94 -2.11
CA ASP A 103 3.25 -0.22 -2.23
C ASP A 103 3.55 -1.27 -1.14
N ASP A 104 2.48 -1.84 -0.57
CA ASP A 104 2.52 -2.85 0.49
C ASP A 104 3.50 -2.50 1.63
N TYR A 105 3.40 -1.24 2.11
CA TYR A 105 4.33 -0.69 3.09
C TYR A 105 4.01 -1.06 4.53
N ASP A 106 2.75 -1.31 4.85
CA ASP A 106 2.29 -1.73 6.17
C ASP A 106 2.34 -3.26 6.33
N THR A 107 2.76 -3.73 7.52
CA THR A 107 2.71 -5.14 7.91
C THR A 107 1.92 -5.29 9.20
N ASP A 108 1.30 -6.46 9.44
CA ASP A 108 0.57 -6.74 10.69
C ASP A 108 1.44 -6.54 11.94
N LYS A 109 2.73 -6.90 11.84
CA LYS A 109 3.70 -6.72 12.92
C LYS A 109 3.89 -5.24 13.24
N ASP A 110 4.06 -4.40 12.22
CA ASP A 110 4.31 -2.98 12.39
C ASP A 110 3.08 -2.27 12.96
N CYS A 111 1.87 -2.65 12.48
CA CYS A 111 0.61 -2.05 12.92
C CYS A 111 0.26 -2.32 14.39
N ARG A 112 0.91 -3.32 15.02
CA ARG A 112 0.77 -3.59 16.46
C ARG A 112 1.65 -2.71 17.34
N ASN A 113 2.58 -1.97 16.76
CA ASN A 113 3.52 -1.13 17.49
C ASN A 113 3.46 0.33 17.00
N PRO A 114 2.81 1.24 17.76
CA PRO A 114 2.70 2.64 17.37
C PRO A 114 4.05 3.33 17.13
N VAL A 115 5.07 3.01 17.91
CA VAL A 115 6.42 3.57 17.74
C VAL A 115 7.02 3.18 16.38
N THR A 116 6.78 1.95 15.93
CA THR A 116 7.22 1.49 14.60
C THR A 116 6.47 2.22 13.49
N LEU A 117 5.16 2.40 13.64
CA LEU A 117 4.34 3.16 12.68
C LEU A 117 4.83 4.62 12.58
N ASP A 118 5.14 5.25 13.71
CA ASP A 118 5.67 6.62 13.73
C ASP A 118 7.00 6.70 12.98
N LYS A 119 7.95 5.79 13.27
CA LYS A 119 9.24 5.71 12.56
C LYS A 119 9.08 5.47 11.05
N LYS A 120 8.16 4.60 10.66
CA LYS A 120 7.87 4.34 9.24
C LYS A 120 7.23 5.54 8.56
N THR A 121 6.32 6.23 9.22
CA THR A 121 5.72 7.47 8.71
C THR A 121 6.79 8.55 8.54
N GLU A 122 7.62 8.75 9.57
CA GLU A 122 8.73 9.71 9.55
C GLU A 122 9.74 9.40 8.44
N PHE A 123 10.04 8.12 8.20
CA PHE A 123 10.92 7.71 7.09
C PHE A 123 10.36 8.16 5.73
N ILE A 124 9.07 7.95 5.47
CA ILE A 124 8.45 8.44 4.23
C ILE A 124 8.54 9.97 4.15
N GLU A 125 8.20 10.67 5.22
CA GLU A 125 8.12 12.14 5.22
C GLU A 125 9.48 12.83 5.18
N ARG A 126 10.51 12.26 5.84
CA ARG A 126 11.82 12.90 5.98
C ARG A 126 12.91 12.32 5.09
N ALA A 127 12.77 11.08 4.65
CA ALA A 127 13.80 10.43 3.85
C ALA A 127 13.37 10.16 2.41
N VAL A 128 12.10 9.80 2.16
CA VAL A 128 11.61 9.43 0.84
C VAL A 128 11.06 10.64 0.08
N ILE A 129 10.03 11.30 0.60
CA ILE A 129 9.35 12.42 -0.10
C ILE A 129 10.33 13.57 -0.43
N PRO A 130 11.29 13.94 0.43
CA PRO A 130 12.25 15.02 0.10
C PRO A 130 13.24 14.70 -1.02
N THR A 131 13.33 13.43 -1.47
CA THR A 131 14.16 13.08 -2.64
C THR A 131 13.59 13.55 -3.96
N ARG A 132 12.29 13.88 -3.98
CA ARG A 132 11.57 14.31 -5.18
C ARG A 132 12.21 15.51 -5.87
N SER A 133 11.95 15.62 -7.16
CA SER A 133 12.27 16.85 -7.90
C SER A 133 11.42 18.01 -7.36
N VAL A 134 12.05 19.15 -7.09
CA VAL A 134 11.35 20.40 -6.75
C VAL A 134 11.06 21.25 -7.99
N SER A 135 11.75 21.00 -9.09
CA SER A 135 11.60 21.74 -10.35
C SER A 135 10.62 21.09 -11.34
N LYS A 136 10.15 19.87 -11.04
CA LYS A 136 9.18 19.15 -11.88
C LYS A 136 8.06 18.58 -11.00
N PRO A 137 6.82 18.55 -11.49
CA PRO A 137 5.72 17.88 -10.77
C PRO A 137 6.07 16.42 -10.50
N THR A 138 5.94 16.00 -9.25
CA THR A 138 6.16 14.60 -8.83
C THR A 138 4.82 13.91 -8.64
N LEU A 139 4.68 12.71 -9.21
CA LEU A 139 3.57 11.82 -8.92
C LEU A 139 3.92 10.98 -7.69
N ILE A 140 3.13 11.08 -6.63
CA ILE A 140 3.27 10.23 -5.45
C ILE A 140 2.03 9.32 -5.40
N LEU A 141 2.26 8.02 -5.52
CA LEU A 141 1.24 6.98 -5.37
C LEU A 141 1.48 6.23 -4.07
N ALA A 142 0.43 6.01 -3.30
CA ALA A 142 0.48 5.18 -2.11
C ALA A 142 -0.65 4.16 -2.17
N LYS A 143 -0.30 2.88 -2.12
CA LYS A 143 -1.21 1.75 -2.28
C LYS A 143 -1.02 0.75 -1.15
N GLY A 144 -2.11 0.18 -0.69
CA GLY A 144 -2.10 -0.83 0.37
C GLY A 144 -3.52 -1.17 0.79
N ASN A 145 -3.64 -2.08 1.74
CA ASN A 145 -4.89 -2.37 2.42
C ASN A 145 -4.87 -1.72 3.80
N LEU A 146 -6.03 -1.29 4.29
CA LEU A 146 -6.18 -0.81 5.67
C LEU A 146 -6.34 -2.03 6.60
N ILE A 147 -5.21 -2.67 6.92
CA ILE A 147 -5.16 -3.90 7.72
C ILE A 147 -5.35 -3.66 9.22
N ALA A 148 -5.19 -2.42 9.67
CA ALA A 148 -5.38 -1.99 11.06
C ALA A 148 -6.02 -0.60 11.10
N LYS A 149 -6.53 -0.18 12.27
CA LYS A 149 -7.12 1.17 12.47
C LYS A 149 -6.12 2.29 12.21
N ASP A 150 -4.87 2.06 12.55
CA ASP A 150 -3.76 2.98 12.27
C ASP A 150 -2.73 2.27 11.39
N THR A 151 -2.45 2.84 10.25
CA THR A 151 -1.51 2.34 9.25
C THR A 151 -0.80 3.53 8.60
N VAL A 152 0.41 3.32 8.08
CA VAL A 152 1.13 4.40 7.36
C VAL A 152 0.33 4.83 6.13
N ILE A 153 -0.22 3.88 5.37
CA ILE A 153 -1.06 4.17 4.20
C ILE A 153 -2.29 4.99 4.59
N GLY A 154 -2.96 4.67 5.71
CA GLY A 154 -4.08 5.46 6.23
C GLY A 154 -3.68 6.87 6.64
N ARG A 155 -2.52 7.04 7.25
CA ARG A 155 -1.96 8.36 7.61
C ARG A 155 -1.62 9.18 6.37
N LEU A 156 -0.99 8.58 5.35
CA LEU A 156 -0.70 9.23 4.07
C LEU A 156 -1.99 9.60 3.32
N GLY A 157 -3.01 8.74 3.35
CA GLY A 157 -4.30 9.00 2.73
C GLY A 157 -5.01 10.26 3.26
N LYS A 158 -4.79 10.62 4.54
CA LYS A 158 -5.34 11.87 5.12
C LYS A 158 -4.65 13.14 4.59
N LYS A 159 -3.45 13.01 4.01
CA LYS A 159 -2.65 14.12 3.47
C LYS A 159 -2.66 14.14 1.94
N ALA A 160 -3.24 13.14 1.29
CA ALA A 160 -3.26 13.00 -0.15
C ALA A 160 -4.27 13.94 -0.80
N ASP A 161 -3.94 14.47 -1.98
CA ASP A 161 -4.85 15.26 -2.81
C ASP A 161 -6.08 14.45 -3.23
N LYS A 162 -5.90 13.13 -3.41
CA LYS A 162 -6.96 12.19 -3.73
C LYS A 162 -6.77 10.88 -2.96
N HIS A 163 -7.78 10.50 -2.19
CA HIS A 163 -7.81 9.22 -1.50
C HIS A 163 -9.04 8.43 -1.93
N THR A 164 -8.84 7.22 -2.41
CA THR A 164 -9.91 6.32 -2.85
C THR A 164 -9.80 4.99 -2.12
N ILE A 165 -10.88 4.56 -1.47
CA ILE A 165 -11.00 3.24 -0.86
C ILE A 165 -11.91 2.39 -1.73
N VAL A 166 -11.41 1.24 -2.17
CA VAL A 166 -12.19 0.28 -2.97
C VAL A 166 -12.31 -1.01 -2.18
N ASN A 167 -13.53 -1.35 -1.79
CA ASN A 167 -13.86 -2.59 -1.12
C ASN A 167 -14.23 -3.67 -2.14
N ILE A 168 -14.18 -4.95 -1.76
CA ILE A 168 -14.61 -6.04 -2.66
C ILE A 168 -16.10 -5.97 -2.97
N VAL A 169 -16.91 -5.47 -2.02
CA VAL A 169 -18.33 -5.15 -2.21
C VAL A 169 -18.61 -3.70 -1.84
N ASP A 170 -19.58 -3.10 -2.49
CA ASP A 170 -20.09 -1.76 -2.20
C ASP A 170 -21.04 -1.76 -0.98
N LYS A 171 -21.66 -0.61 -0.72
CA LYS A 171 -22.61 -0.44 0.40
C LYS A 171 -23.90 -1.24 0.23
N ASP A 172 -24.26 -1.56 -1.00
CA ASP A 172 -25.46 -2.30 -1.37
C ASP A 172 -25.20 -3.81 -1.46
N GLY A 173 -23.95 -4.24 -1.19
CA GLY A 173 -23.52 -5.64 -1.25
C GLY A 173 -23.14 -6.13 -2.63
N ASN A 174 -23.09 -5.24 -3.65
CA ASN A 174 -22.69 -5.61 -4.98
C ASN A 174 -21.17 -5.68 -5.10
N SER A 175 -20.67 -6.60 -5.92
CA SER A 175 -19.24 -6.70 -6.20
C SER A 175 -18.71 -5.44 -6.90
N SER A 176 -17.59 -4.91 -6.41
CA SER A 176 -16.89 -3.79 -7.06
C SER A 176 -16.23 -4.18 -8.39
N TRP A 177 -16.11 -5.47 -8.66
CA TRP A 177 -15.59 -6.02 -9.93
C TRP A 177 -16.29 -7.34 -10.26
N PRO A 178 -17.55 -7.28 -10.76
CA PRO A 178 -18.39 -8.47 -10.96
C PRO A 178 -17.79 -9.54 -11.88
N GLN A 179 -16.98 -9.13 -12.88
CA GLN A 179 -16.35 -10.06 -13.83
C GLN A 179 -15.28 -10.94 -13.18
N LYS A 180 -14.70 -10.50 -12.05
CA LYS A 180 -13.67 -11.24 -11.33
C LYS A 180 -14.19 -11.79 -10.01
N ASN A 181 -14.86 -10.97 -9.25
CA ASN A 181 -15.35 -11.28 -7.92
C ASN A 181 -16.85 -11.55 -7.99
N THR A 182 -17.24 -12.74 -8.48
CA THR A 182 -18.65 -13.15 -8.49
C THR A 182 -19.18 -13.32 -7.06
N PRO A 183 -20.51 -13.26 -6.85
CA PRO A 183 -21.10 -13.51 -5.52
C PRO A 183 -20.64 -14.82 -4.89
N GLU A 184 -20.57 -15.90 -5.69
CA GLU A 184 -20.12 -17.22 -5.24
C GLU A 184 -18.65 -17.20 -4.81
N HIS A 185 -17.79 -16.44 -5.53
CA HIS A 185 -16.38 -16.27 -5.14
C HIS A 185 -16.27 -15.53 -3.82
N ILE A 186 -17.03 -14.45 -3.65
CA ILE A 186 -17.03 -13.64 -2.41
C ILE A 186 -17.48 -14.48 -1.20
N GLU A 187 -18.56 -15.28 -1.34
CA GLU A 187 -19.04 -16.17 -0.28
C GLU A 187 -18.00 -17.26 0.04
N ARG A 188 -17.32 -17.80 -0.96
CA ARG A 188 -16.23 -18.76 -0.75
C ARG A 188 -15.08 -18.13 0.05
N VAL A 189 -14.68 -16.91 -0.28
CA VAL A 189 -13.64 -16.19 0.47
C VAL A 189 -14.08 -15.98 1.93
N LYS A 190 -15.33 -15.54 2.17
CA LYS A 190 -15.89 -15.38 3.52
C LYS A 190 -15.89 -16.68 4.33
N ALA A 191 -16.17 -17.81 3.67
CA ALA A 191 -16.16 -19.12 4.32
C ALA A 191 -14.74 -19.62 4.64
N THR A 192 -13.71 -19.11 3.93
CA THR A 192 -12.33 -19.59 4.06
C THR A 192 -11.55 -18.86 5.16
N ILE A 193 -11.91 -17.62 5.47
CA ILE A 193 -11.18 -16.77 6.41
C ILE A 193 -12.11 -16.24 7.52
N SER A 194 -11.53 -15.80 8.64
CA SER A 194 -12.31 -15.18 9.72
C SER A 194 -12.98 -13.88 9.27
N THR A 195 -14.09 -13.52 9.90
CA THR A 195 -14.79 -12.26 9.65
C THR A 195 -13.86 -11.05 9.83
N GLY A 196 -13.01 -11.06 10.86
CA GLY A 196 -12.02 -9.98 11.09
C GLY A 196 -11.02 -9.86 9.96
N ALA A 197 -10.50 -10.98 9.45
CA ALA A 197 -9.60 -11.00 8.31
C ALA A 197 -10.30 -10.52 7.02
N PHE A 198 -11.54 -10.93 6.79
CA PHE A 198 -12.32 -10.45 5.64
C PHE A 198 -12.54 -8.94 5.70
N GLN A 199 -12.92 -8.42 6.86
CA GLN A 199 -13.14 -6.99 7.05
C GLN A 199 -11.85 -6.17 6.83
N ALA A 200 -10.71 -6.61 7.36
CA ALA A 200 -9.43 -5.92 7.18
C ALA A 200 -8.94 -5.97 5.73
N GLU A 201 -8.91 -7.17 5.14
CA GLU A 201 -8.21 -7.41 3.87
C GLU A 201 -9.04 -7.07 2.63
N TYR A 202 -10.36 -7.21 2.71
CA TYR A 202 -11.25 -7.05 1.56
C TYR A 202 -12.20 -5.87 1.69
N MET A 203 -12.50 -5.43 2.93
CA MET A 203 -13.41 -4.31 3.19
C MET A 203 -12.70 -3.05 3.69
N ASN A 204 -11.37 -3.08 3.85
CA ASN A 204 -10.60 -1.97 4.42
C ASN A 204 -11.19 -1.42 5.72
N ASN A 205 -11.83 -2.30 6.50
CA ASN A 205 -12.51 -1.99 7.76
C ASN A 205 -12.02 -2.93 8.87
N PRO A 206 -10.80 -2.74 9.38
CA PRO A 206 -10.23 -3.62 10.40
C PRO A 206 -11.03 -3.54 11.70
N ILE A 207 -11.57 -4.68 12.13
CA ILE A 207 -12.29 -4.84 13.37
C ILE A 207 -11.31 -5.35 14.43
N GLN A 208 -11.20 -4.66 15.56
CA GLN A 208 -10.52 -5.22 16.73
C GLN A 208 -11.50 -6.18 17.43
N GLU A 209 -11.28 -7.47 17.21
CA GLU A 209 -11.96 -8.47 18.03
C GLU A 209 -11.41 -8.41 19.46
N GLY A 210 -12.28 -8.27 20.44
CA GLY A 210 -11.91 -8.37 21.85
C GLY A 210 -11.36 -9.78 22.14
N LYS A 211 -10.21 -9.87 22.83
CA LYS A 211 -9.58 -11.17 23.15
C LYS A 211 -10.44 -12.05 24.05
N ILE A 212 -11.33 -11.46 24.85
CA ILE A 212 -12.12 -12.15 25.87
C ILE A 212 -13.60 -12.22 25.49
N PHE A 213 -14.17 -11.13 24.95
CA PHE A 213 -15.59 -11.07 24.58
C PHE A 213 -15.72 -10.93 23.06
N LYS A 214 -16.04 -12.05 22.38
CA LYS A 214 -16.26 -12.06 20.92
C LYS A 214 -17.67 -11.56 20.53
N ASN A 215 -18.65 -11.81 21.40
CA ASN A 215 -20.02 -11.37 21.22
C ASN A 215 -20.53 -10.78 22.55
N LEU A 216 -20.66 -9.46 22.60
CA LEU A 216 -21.35 -8.79 23.70
C LEU A 216 -22.82 -8.60 23.29
N PRO A 217 -23.77 -9.30 23.91
CA PRO A 217 -25.17 -9.00 23.70
C PRO A 217 -25.46 -7.60 24.27
N LEU A 218 -25.68 -6.64 23.38
CA LEU A 218 -26.09 -5.30 23.77
C LEU A 218 -27.58 -5.34 24.06
N GLY A 219 -27.95 -5.21 25.33
CA GLY A 219 -29.32 -5.08 25.80
C GLY A 219 -29.55 -3.75 26.50
N LYS A 220 -30.79 -3.30 26.59
CA LYS A 220 -31.14 -2.17 27.44
C LYS A 220 -30.95 -2.59 28.90
N MET A 221 -30.21 -1.79 29.67
CA MET A 221 -30.04 -2.00 31.10
C MET A 221 -31.42 -1.89 31.77
N PRO A 222 -31.83 -2.87 32.58
CA PRO A 222 -33.05 -2.76 33.39
C PRO A 222 -32.98 -1.52 34.28
N PRO A 223 -34.14 -0.93 34.64
CA PRO A 223 -34.16 0.18 35.57
C PRO A 223 -33.46 -0.17 36.88
N LEU A 224 -32.62 0.74 37.41
CA LEU A 224 -31.86 0.49 38.65
C LEU A 224 -32.70 -0.03 39.81
N ARG A 225 -33.96 0.43 39.90
CA ARG A 225 -34.97 -0.01 40.92
C ARG A 225 -35.34 -1.48 40.80
N SER A 226 -35.04 -2.17 39.71
CA SER A 226 -35.34 -3.62 39.53
C SER A 226 -34.29 -4.51 40.20
N PHE A 227 -33.20 -3.98 40.69
CA PHE A 227 -32.13 -4.73 41.36
C PHE A 227 -32.36 -4.70 42.88
N LYS A 228 -32.19 -5.82 43.56
CA LYS A 228 -32.30 -5.92 45.03
C LYS A 228 -31.21 -5.13 45.75
N PHE A 229 -30.02 -5.05 45.16
CA PHE A 229 -28.90 -4.25 45.64
C PHE A 229 -28.00 -3.87 44.45
N LEU A 230 -27.24 -2.81 44.62
CA LEU A 230 -26.29 -2.30 43.65
C LEU A 230 -24.88 -2.33 44.27
N VAL A 231 -23.93 -2.88 43.55
CA VAL A 231 -22.52 -2.84 43.92
C VAL A 231 -21.79 -2.00 42.90
N CYS A 232 -21.10 -0.98 43.34
CA CYS A 232 -20.20 -0.19 42.51
C CYS A 232 -18.79 -0.73 42.73
N TYR A 233 -18.19 -1.31 41.70
CA TYR A 233 -16.81 -1.74 41.69
C TYR A 233 -16.01 -0.85 40.75
N GLY A 234 -15.00 -0.19 41.25
CA GLY A 234 -14.05 0.58 40.46
C GLY A 234 -12.71 -0.14 40.47
N ASP A 235 -12.23 -0.57 39.33
CA ASP A 235 -10.85 -1.03 39.14
C ASP A 235 -10.06 0.15 38.59
N PRO A 236 -9.24 0.83 39.43
CA PRO A 236 -8.32 1.83 38.90
C PRO A 236 -7.21 1.10 38.15
N SER A 237 -7.41 0.88 36.86
CA SER A 237 -6.34 0.44 35.98
C SER A 237 -5.25 1.50 35.94
N THR A 238 -4.13 1.22 36.55
CA THR A 238 -2.88 1.96 36.42
C THR A 238 -2.32 1.89 35.03
#